data_af52273b25db4c4e7d1f10dfc3ae708b
#
_entry.id   af52273b25db4c4e7d1f10dfc3ae708b
#
_cell.length_a   1.000
_cell.length_b   1.000
_cell.length_c   1.000
_cell.angle_alpha   90.00
_cell.angle_beta   90.00
_cell.angle_gamma   90.00
#
_symmetry.space_group_name_H-M   'P 1'
#
loop_
_entity.id
_entity.type
_entity.pdbx_description
1 polymer ?
#
loop_
_entity_poly.entity_id
_entity_poly.type
_entity_poly.pdbx_seq_one_letter_code
_entity_poly.pdbx_strand_id
1 'polypeptide(L)'
;MNRLVGIAIGRLQKKYGDFKALEIASKIGADAVDFSLLINNDYRSSDSVYSKGKDAIAEYYSKLKEKADSLGIVINQTHGRITGFKNIKSQDEALVKNTELDCFATAVLGAKTCVVHNASSIFLGPNPDPQLMHKLSFDYFSQIIPFAKENNIKIATETFGDAVKYSACDFFGDFDEFVKAYKAIKDIDEFKDNFTICVDTGHSNKAIRYNNPTPANVIRRLGEDVTVLHLNDNDSITDQHKIPMTGMIDWDDIFDALDEIGYNGVYNMELNLSHFGDNFMIETAEFAIKVMRNMLLNRYGE
;
A
#
# COMPACT_ATOMS: atom_id res chain seq x y z
N MET A 1 -9.03 -20.36 11.33
CA MET A 1 -9.52 -19.33 10.37
C MET A 1 -8.57 -19.36 9.20
N ASN A 2 -9.04 -19.56 7.99
CA ASN A 2 -8.12 -19.67 6.82
C ASN A 2 -7.55 -18.28 6.52
N ARG A 3 -6.23 -18.11 6.69
CA ARG A 3 -5.55 -16.84 6.46
C ARG A 3 -5.34 -16.63 4.96
N LEU A 4 -5.87 -15.53 4.43
CA LEU A 4 -5.76 -15.23 3.01
C LEU A 4 -4.37 -14.69 2.65
N VAL A 5 -3.83 -15.20 1.53
CA VAL A 5 -2.56 -14.73 0.96
C VAL A 5 -2.84 -13.85 -0.25
N GLY A 6 -2.34 -12.62 -0.20
CA GLY A 6 -2.50 -11.62 -1.25
C GLY A 6 -1.18 -11.21 -1.90
N ILE A 7 -1.29 -10.56 -3.05
CA ILE A 7 -0.15 -10.01 -3.78
C ILE A 7 -0.52 -8.72 -4.50
N ALA A 8 0.37 -7.73 -4.48
CA ALA A 8 0.24 -6.53 -5.29
C ALA A 8 0.48 -6.83 -6.77
N ILE A 9 -0.51 -6.54 -7.61
CA ILE A 9 -0.48 -6.92 -9.04
C ILE A 9 -0.09 -5.78 -9.99
N GLY A 10 0.31 -4.62 -9.49
CA GLY A 10 0.62 -3.44 -10.31
C GLY A 10 1.63 -3.71 -11.44
N ARG A 11 2.67 -4.51 -11.19
CA ARG A 11 3.63 -4.88 -12.24
C ARG A 11 3.02 -5.80 -13.30
N LEU A 12 2.12 -6.70 -12.89
CA LEU A 12 1.38 -7.57 -13.83
C LEU A 12 0.39 -6.74 -14.66
N GLN A 13 -0.32 -5.78 -14.03
CA GLN A 13 -1.21 -4.85 -14.72
C GLN A 13 -0.47 -4.05 -15.79
N LYS A 14 0.70 -3.51 -15.44
CA LYS A 14 1.54 -2.75 -16.38
C LYS A 14 1.95 -3.57 -17.60
N LYS A 15 2.25 -4.85 -17.42
CA LYS A 15 2.76 -5.73 -18.49
C LYS A 15 1.65 -6.40 -19.30
N TYR A 16 0.57 -6.80 -18.65
CA TYR A 16 -0.45 -7.67 -19.24
C TYR A 16 -1.85 -7.04 -19.30
N GLY A 17 -2.05 -5.87 -18.67
CA GLY A 17 -3.35 -5.24 -18.48
C GLY A 17 -4.13 -5.83 -17.30
N ASP A 18 -5.14 -5.08 -16.84
CA ASP A 18 -5.84 -5.33 -15.58
C ASP A 18 -6.54 -6.70 -15.54
N PHE A 19 -7.32 -7.02 -16.56
CA PHE A 19 -8.05 -8.30 -16.65
C PHE A 19 -7.11 -9.51 -16.63
N LYS A 20 -6.01 -9.43 -17.37
CA LYS A 20 -5.04 -10.52 -17.43
C LYS A 20 -4.23 -10.65 -16.16
N ALA A 21 -3.96 -9.56 -15.46
CA ALA A 21 -3.31 -9.57 -14.16
C ALA A 21 -4.15 -10.33 -13.11
N LEU A 22 -5.49 -10.14 -13.10
CA LEU A 22 -6.41 -10.90 -12.25
C LEU A 22 -6.41 -12.41 -12.60
N GLU A 23 -6.41 -12.77 -13.88
CA GLU A 23 -6.31 -14.18 -14.31
C GLU A 23 -4.99 -14.81 -13.84
N ILE A 24 -3.88 -14.07 -13.94
CA ILE A 24 -2.58 -14.54 -13.48
C ILE A 24 -2.61 -14.72 -11.96
N ALA A 25 -3.14 -13.76 -11.20
CA ALA A 25 -3.24 -13.85 -9.75
C ALA A 25 -4.02 -15.11 -9.31
N SER A 26 -5.16 -15.38 -9.94
CA SER A 26 -5.92 -16.61 -9.68
C SER A 26 -5.12 -17.88 -10.04
N LYS A 27 -4.45 -17.89 -11.19
CA LYS A 27 -3.69 -19.06 -11.67
C LYS A 27 -2.50 -19.40 -10.76
N ILE A 28 -1.83 -18.40 -10.19
CA ILE A 28 -0.70 -18.61 -9.25
C ILE A 28 -1.16 -18.97 -7.84
N GLY A 29 -2.46 -19.01 -7.58
CA GLY A 29 -3.04 -19.41 -6.31
C GLY A 29 -3.11 -18.30 -5.26
N ALA A 30 -3.14 -17.02 -5.65
CA ALA A 30 -3.46 -15.93 -4.73
C ALA A 30 -4.94 -15.99 -4.32
N ASP A 31 -5.25 -15.68 -3.06
CA ASP A 31 -6.64 -15.52 -2.58
C ASP A 31 -7.13 -14.09 -2.79
N ALA A 32 -6.20 -13.14 -2.70
CA ALA A 32 -6.51 -11.73 -2.78
C ALA A 32 -5.46 -10.94 -3.57
N VAL A 33 -5.82 -9.73 -3.96
CA VAL A 33 -4.90 -8.80 -4.63
C VAL A 33 -4.97 -7.41 -4.01
N ASP A 34 -3.82 -6.73 -4.02
CA ASP A 34 -3.71 -5.29 -4.00
C ASP A 34 -3.72 -4.79 -5.44
N PHE A 35 -4.76 -4.04 -5.78
CA PHE A 35 -4.98 -3.57 -7.14
C PHE A 35 -4.43 -2.15 -7.33
N SER A 36 -3.46 -1.97 -8.22
CA SER A 36 -2.88 -0.65 -8.47
C SER A 36 -3.81 0.24 -9.28
N LEU A 37 -4.11 1.42 -8.74
CA LEU A 37 -4.85 2.49 -9.43
C LEU A 37 -3.93 3.51 -10.12
N LEU A 38 -2.60 3.30 -10.06
CA LEU A 38 -1.62 4.23 -10.64
C LEU A 38 -1.50 4.11 -12.15
N ILE A 39 -1.79 2.93 -12.70
CA ILE A 39 -1.48 2.61 -14.09
C ILE A 39 -2.48 3.27 -15.02
N ASN A 40 -2.00 4.27 -15.80
CA ASN A 40 -2.78 5.04 -16.76
C ASN A 40 -3.96 5.82 -16.17
N ASN A 41 -3.96 6.10 -14.89
CA ASN A 41 -5.07 6.75 -14.18
C ASN A 41 -4.70 8.17 -13.73
N ASP A 42 -4.78 9.11 -14.64
CA ASP A 42 -4.72 10.55 -14.36
C ASP A 42 -5.89 11.23 -15.08
N TYR A 43 -6.72 11.99 -14.36
CA TYR A 43 -7.88 12.66 -14.94
C TYR A 43 -7.51 13.68 -16.05
N ARG A 44 -6.25 14.09 -16.10
CA ARG A 44 -5.72 15.01 -17.13
C ARG A 44 -5.30 14.31 -18.41
N SER A 45 -5.14 12.98 -18.38
CA SER A 45 -4.72 12.19 -19.53
C SER A 45 -5.93 11.71 -20.34
N SER A 46 -6.00 12.06 -21.62
CA SER A 46 -7.08 11.64 -22.51
C SER A 46 -7.26 10.13 -22.62
N ASP A 47 -6.20 9.37 -22.39
CA ASP A 47 -6.19 7.91 -22.48
C ASP A 47 -6.69 7.23 -21.19
N SER A 48 -6.76 8.00 -20.10
CA SER A 48 -7.22 7.50 -18.80
C SER A 48 -8.74 7.38 -18.74
N VAL A 49 -9.23 6.32 -18.11
CA VAL A 49 -10.64 6.21 -17.76
C VAL A 49 -11.11 7.33 -16.83
N TYR A 50 -10.20 7.89 -16.02
CA TYR A 50 -10.49 8.98 -15.08
C TYR A 50 -10.89 10.28 -15.80
N SER A 51 -10.33 10.55 -16.99
CA SER A 51 -10.70 11.72 -17.78
C SER A 51 -12.11 11.65 -18.37
N LYS A 52 -12.71 10.45 -18.40
CA LYS A 52 -14.04 10.19 -18.97
C LYS A 52 -15.18 10.32 -17.95
N GLY A 53 -14.84 10.56 -16.67
CA GLY A 53 -15.80 10.79 -15.59
C GLY A 53 -16.24 9.54 -14.83
N LYS A 54 -17.03 9.76 -13.76
CA LYS A 54 -17.40 8.71 -12.82
C LYS A 54 -18.21 7.55 -13.44
N ASP A 55 -19.05 7.80 -14.43
CA ASP A 55 -19.81 6.73 -15.09
C ASP A 55 -18.91 5.76 -15.85
N ALA A 56 -17.90 6.26 -16.56
CA ALA A 56 -16.92 5.42 -17.25
C ALA A 56 -16.03 4.66 -16.27
N ILE A 57 -15.67 5.28 -15.14
CA ILE A 57 -14.95 4.63 -14.04
C ILE A 57 -15.80 3.49 -13.47
N ALA A 58 -17.07 3.75 -13.16
CA ALA A 58 -17.99 2.74 -12.63
C ALA A 58 -18.13 1.56 -13.60
N GLU A 59 -18.36 1.81 -14.89
CA GLU A 59 -18.48 0.76 -15.91
C GLU A 59 -17.20 -0.10 -15.99
N TYR A 60 -16.03 0.55 -16.05
CA TYR A 60 -14.76 -0.15 -16.21
C TYR A 60 -14.41 -1.04 -15.00
N TYR A 61 -14.49 -0.45 -13.80
CA TYR A 61 -14.11 -1.15 -12.58
C TYR A 61 -15.16 -2.17 -12.11
N SER A 62 -16.45 -1.99 -12.46
CA SER A 62 -17.47 -3.03 -12.23
C SER A 62 -17.15 -4.31 -13.03
N LYS A 63 -16.73 -4.18 -14.30
CA LYS A 63 -16.32 -5.33 -15.11
C LYS A 63 -15.07 -6.05 -14.50
N LEU A 64 -14.15 -5.29 -13.93
CA LEU A 64 -13.00 -5.86 -13.24
C LEU A 64 -13.40 -6.57 -11.95
N LYS A 65 -14.32 -5.99 -11.19
CA LYS A 65 -14.91 -6.64 -10.00
C LYS A 65 -15.62 -7.95 -10.35
N GLU A 66 -16.48 -7.94 -11.38
CA GLU A 66 -17.14 -9.14 -11.90
C GLU A 66 -16.12 -10.21 -12.31
N LYS A 67 -15.03 -9.78 -12.98
CA LYS A 67 -13.95 -10.69 -13.35
C LYS A 67 -13.25 -11.29 -12.14
N ALA A 68 -12.89 -10.48 -11.13
CA ALA A 68 -12.27 -10.95 -9.89
C ALA A 68 -13.18 -11.97 -9.18
N ASP A 69 -14.49 -11.66 -9.07
CA ASP A 69 -15.48 -12.57 -8.45
C ASP A 69 -15.56 -13.90 -9.21
N SER A 70 -15.60 -13.87 -10.54
CA SER A 70 -15.64 -15.08 -11.38
C SER A 70 -14.40 -15.97 -11.22
N LEU A 71 -13.29 -15.40 -10.77
CA LEU A 71 -12.02 -16.08 -10.53
C LEU A 71 -11.84 -16.49 -9.05
N GLY A 72 -12.77 -16.11 -8.16
CA GLY A 72 -12.65 -16.33 -6.72
C GLY A 72 -11.57 -15.46 -6.05
N ILE A 73 -11.18 -14.34 -6.67
CA ILE A 73 -10.17 -13.41 -6.15
C ILE A 73 -10.83 -12.28 -5.38
N VAL A 74 -10.38 -12.02 -4.16
CA VAL A 74 -10.76 -10.83 -3.38
C VAL A 74 -9.87 -9.65 -3.76
N ILE A 75 -10.46 -8.52 -4.14
CA ILE A 75 -9.70 -7.26 -4.21
C ILE A 75 -9.72 -6.68 -2.79
N ASN A 76 -8.65 -6.97 -2.03
CA ASN A 76 -8.56 -6.65 -0.61
C ASN A 76 -8.37 -5.15 -0.36
N GLN A 77 -7.44 -4.58 -1.10
CA GLN A 77 -7.04 -3.18 -1.05
C GLN A 77 -6.68 -2.69 -2.42
N THR A 78 -6.61 -1.37 -2.58
CA THR A 78 -6.06 -0.75 -3.78
C THR A 78 -4.84 0.09 -3.42
N HIS A 79 -3.88 0.15 -4.32
CA HIS A 79 -2.76 1.09 -4.22
C HIS A 79 -3.08 2.34 -5.03
N GLY A 80 -3.37 3.43 -4.34
CA GLY A 80 -3.62 4.77 -4.92
C GLY A 80 -2.31 5.54 -5.16
N ARG A 81 -2.30 6.82 -4.79
CA ARG A 81 -1.18 7.71 -5.13
C ARG A 81 0.07 7.44 -4.27
N ILE A 82 1.22 7.27 -4.94
CA ILE A 82 2.55 7.04 -4.33
C ILE A 82 3.29 8.33 -3.97
N THR A 83 2.63 9.46 -4.02
CA THR A 83 3.18 10.74 -3.57
C THR A 83 2.14 11.49 -2.77
N GLY A 84 2.57 12.13 -1.68
CA GLY A 84 1.77 13.14 -1.00
C GLY A 84 1.98 14.53 -1.59
N PHE A 85 1.58 15.56 -0.86
CA PHE A 85 1.77 16.96 -1.25
C PHE A 85 3.25 17.31 -1.40
N LYS A 86 3.54 18.09 -2.42
CA LYS A 86 4.89 18.54 -2.80
C LYS A 86 5.10 20.03 -2.56
N ASN A 87 4.11 20.73 -1.98
CA ASN A 87 4.08 22.19 -1.86
C ASN A 87 4.10 22.89 -3.23
N ILE A 88 3.45 22.28 -4.23
CA ILE A 88 3.27 22.83 -5.57
C ILE A 88 1.78 22.80 -5.89
N LYS A 89 1.11 23.95 -5.76
CA LYS A 89 -0.34 24.09 -5.79
C LYS A 89 -1.02 23.27 -6.90
N SER A 90 -0.59 23.41 -8.14
CA SER A 90 -1.22 22.72 -9.28
C SER A 90 -1.02 21.20 -9.27
N GLN A 91 0.08 20.70 -8.68
CA GLN A 91 0.33 19.28 -8.53
C GLN A 91 -0.47 18.71 -7.35
N ASP A 92 -0.55 19.47 -6.27
CA ASP A 92 -1.26 19.08 -5.05
C ASP A 92 -2.78 19.06 -5.30
N GLU A 93 -3.33 20.05 -6.03
CA GLU A 93 -4.74 20.03 -6.48
C GLU A 93 -5.03 18.82 -7.40
N ALA A 94 -4.13 18.51 -8.33
CA ALA A 94 -4.29 17.35 -9.21
C ALA A 94 -4.19 16.02 -8.45
N LEU A 95 -3.35 15.96 -7.42
CA LEU A 95 -3.23 14.80 -6.54
C LEU A 95 -4.55 14.55 -5.79
N VAL A 96 -5.13 15.58 -5.18
CA VAL A 96 -6.43 15.48 -4.49
C VAL A 96 -7.52 14.99 -5.45
N LYS A 97 -7.59 15.54 -6.66
CA LYS A 97 -8.60 15.13 -7.65
C LYS A 97 -8.42 13.68 -8.11
N ASN A 98 -7.20 13.23 -8.33
CA ASN A 98 -6.94 11.84 -8.65
C ASN A 98 -7.27 10.91 -7.47
N THR A 99 -6.96 11.32 -6.23
CA THR A 99 -7.30 10.51 -5.05
C THR A 99 -8.80 10.42 -4.80
N GLU A 100 -9.59 11.48 -5.11
CA GLU A 100 -11.05 11.39 -5.13
C GLU A 100 -11.54 10.26 -6.05
N LEU A 101 -10.97 10.18 -7.24
CA LEU A 101 -11.34 9.15 -8.22
C LEU A 101 -10.81 7.77 -7.83
N ASP A 102 -9.64 7.70 -7.17
CA ASP A 102 -9.14 6.44 -6.59
C ASP A 102 -10.08 5.91 -5.50
N CYS A 103 -10.59 6.77 -4.62
CA CYS A 103 -11.57 6.37 -3.60
C CYS A 103 -12.84 5.81 -4.24
N PHE A 104 -13.35 6.47 -5.27
CA PHE A 104 -14.52 5.99 -6.01
C PHE A 104 -14.25 4.64 -6.71
N ALA A 105 -13.12 4.50 -7.41
CA ALA A 105 -12.73 3.27 -8.08
C ALA A 105 -12.52 2.12 -7.07
N THR A 106 -11.91 2.40 -5.91
CA THR A 106 -11.73 1.44 -4.80
C THR A 106 -13.08 0.87 -4.34
N ALA A 107 -14.06 1.73 -4.13
CA ALA A 107 -15.41 1.31 -3.73
C ALA A 107 -16.10 0.46 -4.81
N VAL A 108 -15.98 0.84 -6.09
CA VAL A 108 -16.56 0.07 -7.23
C VAL A 108 -15.89 -1.30 -7.34
N LEU A 109 -14.58 -1.40 -7.13
CA LEU A 109 -13.85 -2.68 -7.06
C LEU A 109 -14.25 -3.55 -5.85
N GLY A 110 -15.00 -3.00 -4.90
CA GLY A 110 -15.42 -3.70 -3.68
C GLY A 110 -14.34 -3.77 -2.59
N ALA A 111 -13.18 -3.16 -2.80
CA ALA A 111 -12.16 -3.03 -1.79
C ALA A 111 -12.59 -2.05 -0.69
N LYS A 112 -12.04 -2.24 0.53
CA LYS A 112 -12.40 -1.40 1.68
C LYS A 112 -11.32 -0.41 2.07
N THR A 113 -10.17 -0.49 1.45
CA THR A 113 -9.01 0.35 1.79
C THR A 113 -8.28 0.78 0.53
N CYS A 114 -7.98 2.07 0.43
CA CYS A 114 -7.09 2.65 -0.56
C CYS A 114 -5.79 3.08 0.13
N VAL A 115 -4.67 2.47 -0.23
CA VAL A 115 -3.34 2.81 0.29
C VAL A 115 -2.82 4.03 -0.46
N VAL A 116 -2.31 5.01 0.25
CA VAL A 116 -1.70 6.22 -0.31
C VAL A 116 -0.45 6.62 0.48
N HIS A 117 0.50 7.24 -0.22
CA HIS A 117 1.70 7.75 0.43
C HIS A 117 1.51 9.16 0.99
N ASN A 118 2.25 9.47 2.06
CA ASN A 118 2.33 10.80 2.66
C ASN A 118 3.29 11.72 1.86
N ALA A 119 3.43 12.97 2.29
CA ALA A 119 4.51 13.86 1.84
C ALA A 119 5.87 13.21 2.10
N SER A 120 6.86 13.50 1.25
CA SER A 120 8.18 12.85 1.32
C SER A 120 9.29 13.86 1.16
N SER A 121 10.38 13.65 1.91
CA SER A 121 11.63 14.40 1.80
C SER A 121 12.22 14.40 0.39
N ILE A 122 11.92 13.36 -0.41
CA ILE A 122 12.39 13.27 -1.80
C ILE A 122 12.05 14.51 -2.61
N PHE A 123 10.92 15.15 -2.34
CA PHE A 123 10.44 16.34 -3.05
C PHE A 123 10.82 17.66 -2.37
N LEU A 124 11.10 17.64 -1.06
CA LEU A 124 11.26 18.83 -0.22
C LEU A 124 12.70 19.04 0.26
N GLY A 125 13.58 18.10 -0.02
CA GLY A 125 14.99 18.18 0.35
C GLY A 125 15.37 17.26 1.53
N PRO A 126 16.67 17.09 1.79
CA PRO A 126 17.18 16.14 2.79
C PRO A 126 16.90 16.56 4.24
N ASN A 127 16.64 17.83 4.47
CA ASN A 127 16.30 18.38 5.79
C ASN A 127 15.10 19.34 5.63
N PRO A 128 13.91 18.82 5.35
CA PRO A 128 12.74 19.66 5.17
C PRO A 128 12.32 20.29 6.50
N ASP A 129 11.68 21.46 6.44
CA ASP A 129 11.09 22.09 7.62
C ASP A 129 10.02 21.15 8.24
N PRO A 130 10.17 20.72 9.50
CA PRO A 130 9.22 19.85 10.17
C PRO A 130 7.78 20.40 10.22
N GLN A 131 7.63 21.70 10.42
CA GLN A 131 6.30 22.34 10.46
C GLN A 131 5.63 22.25 9.08
N LEU A 132 6.39 22.48 8.02
CA LEU A 132 5.89 22.32 6.66
C LEU A 132 5.50 20.88 6.36
N MET A 133 6.33 19.89 6.75
CA MET A 133 6.03 18.47 6.51
C MET A 133 4.72 18.05 7.19
N HIS A 134 4.55 18.37 8.47
CA HIS A 134 3.29 18.09 9.19
C HIS A 134 2.10 18.83 8.59
N LYS A 135 2.29 20.09 8.18
CA LYS A 135 1.23 20.84 7.49
C LYS A 135 0.81 20.18 6.18
N LEU A 136 1.76 19.76 5.34
CA LEU A 136 1.47 19.11 4.06
C LEU A 136 0.77 17.76 4.26
N SER A 137 1.20 16.99 5.25
CA SER A 137 0.52 15.75 5.64
C SER A 137 -0.91 16.02 6.07
N PHE A 138 -1.11 16.94 6.99
CA PHE A 138 -2.44 17.30 7.49
C PHE A 138 -3.36 17.83 6.38
N ASP A 139 -2.88 18.76 5.58
CA ASP A 139 -3.63 19.36 4.47
C ASP A 139 -4.04 18.33 3.41
N TYR A 140 -3.19 17.34 3.15
CA TYR A 140 -3.49 16.28 2.20
C TYR A 140 -4.56 15.33 2.74
N PHE A 141 -4.33 14.72 3.89
CA PHE A 141 -5.24 13.73 4.44
C PHE A 141 -6.60 14.32 4.82
N SER A 142 -6.65 15.53 5.34
CA SER A 142 -7.92 16.23 5.65
C SER A 142 -8.78 16.50 4.40
N GLN A 143 -8.16 16.62 3.22
CA GLN A 143 -8.89 16.81 1.97
C GLN A 143 -9.36 15.47 1.36
N ILE A 144 -8.62 14.36 1.56
CA ILE A 144 -8.94 13.10 0.88
C ILE A 144 -9.79 12.14 1.72
N ILE A 145 -9.70 12.19 3.05
CA ILE A 145 -10.51 11.33 3.92
C ILE A 145 -12.02 11.53 3.74
N PRO A 146 -12.56 12.75 3.52
CA PRO A 146 -13.97 12.93 3.19
C PRO A 146 -14.42 12.10 1.98
N PHE A 147 -13.59 11.97 0.94
CA PHE A 147 -13.91 11.12 -0.22
C PHE A 147 -13.97 9.63 0.15
N ALA A 148 -13.09 9.18 1.04
CA ALA A 148 -13.14 7.81 1.55
C ALA A 148 -14.45 7.56 2.33
N LYS A 149 -14.85 8.51 3.17
CA LYS A 149 -16.11 8.45 3.91
C LYS A 149 -17.33 8.40 2.98
N GLU A 150 -17.38 9.26 1.97
CA GLU A 150 -18.46 9.27 0.96
C GLU A 150 -18.58 7.93 0.22
N ASN A 151 -17.47 7.24 0.02
CA ASN A 151 -17.40 5.96 -0.68
C ASN A 151 -17.41 4.74 0.26
N ASN A 152 -17.58 4.92 1.57
CA ASN A 152 -17.58 3.86 2.58
C ASN A 152 -16.33 2.97 2.54
N ILE A 153 -15.17 3.59 2.39
CA ILE A 153 -13.85 2.97 2.44
C ILE A 153 -12.95 3.67 3.47
N LYS A 154 -11.74 3.17 3.66
CA LYS A 154 -10.69 3.80 4.44
C LYS A 154 -9.54 4.25 3.54
N ILE A 155 -8.87 5.34 3.93
CA ILE A 155 -7.53 5.67 3.46
C ILE A 155 -6.54 5.05 4.42
N ALA A 156 -5.58 4.29 3.90
CA ALA A 156 -4.43 3.82 4.65
C ALA A 156 -3.19 4.63 4.27
N THR A 157 -2.56 5.30 5.24
CA THR A 157 -1.23 5.86 5.03
C THR A 157 -0.19 4.75 5.19
N GLU A 158 0.77 4.71 4.26
CA GLU A 158 1.81 3.69 4.28
C GLU A 158 3.01 4.14 5.12
N THR A 159 3.66 3.20 5.83
CA THR A 159 4.92 3.46 6.53
C THR A 159 6.05 3.70 5.54
N PHE A 160 6.94 4.63 5.87
CA PHE A 160 8.06 5.04 5.03
C PHE A 160 9.40 4.44 5.49
N GLY A 161 10.37 4.50 4.60
CA GLY A 161 11.76 4.14 4.86
C GLY A 161 12.69 5.33 4.71
N ASP A 162 13.55 5.27 3.69
CA ASP A 162 14.53 6.31 3.43
C ASP A 162 14.21 7.15 2.18
N ALA A 163 14.69 8.37 2.18
CA ALA A 163 14.76 9.22 1.01
C ALA A 163 16.01 8.84 0.21
N VAL A 164 15.92 7.80 -0.62
CA VAL A 164 17.05 7.20 -1.39
C VAL A 164 17.91 8.26 -2.07
N LYS A 165 17.29 9.26 -2.66
CA LYS A 165 17.97 10.37 -3.36
C LYS A 165 19.00 11.10 -2.48
N TYR A 166 18.78 11.11 -1.16
CA TYR A 166 19.61 11.87 -0.23
C TYR A 166 20.43 10.97 0.71
N SER A 167 20.28 9.64 0.61
CA SER A 167 20.89 8.69 1.54
C SER A 167 20.59 9.04 3.01
N ALA A 168 19.38 9.48 3.27
CA ALA A 168 18.89 9.91 4.58
C ALA A 168 17.53 9.27 4.89
N CYS A 169 17.15 9.23 6.16
CA CYS A 169 15.79 8.87 6.53
C CYS A 169 14.79 9.81 5.83
N ASP A 170 13.69 9.28 5.30
CA ASP A 170 12.58 10.15 4.94
C ASP A 170 12.02 10.80 6.19
N PHE A 171 11.45 11.99 6.08
CA PHE A 171 10.90 12.69 7.26
C PHE A 171 9.87 11.82 7.98
N PHE A 172 8.96 11.18 7.24
CA PHE A 172 8.00 10.22 7.80
C PHE A 172 8.51 8.77 7.82
N GLY A 173 9.76 8.54 7.46
CA GLY A 173 10.51 7.33 7.79
C GLY A 173 11.00 7.34 9.23
N ASP A 174 11.12 8.54 9.85
CA ASP A 174 11.21 8.67 11.30
C ASP A 174 9.87 8.26 11.91
N PHE A 175 9.89 7.20 12.70
CA PHE A 175 8.67 6.58 13.20
C PHE A 175 7.90 7.50 14.16
N ASP A 176 8.56 8.29 14.98
CA ASP A 176 7.90 9.19 15.92
C ASP A 176 7.22 10.37 15.18
N GLU A 177 7.83 10.87 14.10
CA GLU A 177 7.21 11.89 13.24
C GLU A 177 6.04 11.30 12.42
N PHE A 178 6.15 10.05 11.97
CA PHE A 178 5.04 9.33 11.33
C PHE A 178 3.84 9.20 12.28
N VAL A 179 4.07 8.70 13.50
CA VAL A 179 3.00 8.52 14.51
C VAL A 179 2.37 9.86 14.88
N LYS A 180 3.17 10.90 15.02
CA LYS A 180 2.66 12.25 15.32
C LYS A 180 1.76 12.79 14.21
N ALA A 181 2.17 12.63 12.94
CA ALA A 181 1.35 13.03 11.79
C ALA A 181 0.06 12.20 11.69
N TYR A 182 0.16 10.90 11.90
CA TYR A 182 -1.00 10.01 11.89
C TYR A 182 -2.02 10.40 12.98
N LYS A 183 -1.58 10.56 14.23
CA LYS A 183 -2.45 10.92 15.34
C LYS A 183 -3.10 12.29 15.17
N ALA A 184 -2.38 13.26 14.63
CA ALA A 184 -2.94 14.59 14.37
C ALA A 184 -4.22 14.58 13.51
N ILE A 185 -4.39 13.51 12.70
CA ILE A 185 -5.56 13.30 11.84
C ILE A 185 -6.53 12.30 12.47
N LYS A 186 -6.00 11.18 13.00
CA LYS A 186 -6.78 10.11 13.61
C LYS A 186 -7.60 10.57 14.81
N ASP A 187 -7.10 11.54 15.58
CA ASP A 187 -7.77 12.08 16.75
C ASP A 187 -8.94 13.02 16.39
N ILE A 188 -9.16 13.31 15.11
CA ILE A 188 -10.32 14.07 14.63
C ILE A 188 -11.52 13.13 14.50
N ASP A 189 -12.57 13.37 15.29
CA ASP A 189 -13.76 12.51 15.33
C ASP A 189 -14.39 12.26 13.95
N GLU A 190 -14.31 13.23 13.04
CA GLU A 190 -14.86 13.13 11.69
C GLU A 190 -14.05 12.18 10.80
N PHE A 191 -12.75 11.97 11.07
CA PHE A 191 -11.80 11.25 10.22
C PHE A 191 -11.42 9.87 10.75
N LYS A 192 -11.52 9.65 12.07
CA LYS A 192 -10.97 8.48 12.77
C LYS A 192 -11.39 7.13 12.19
N ASP A 193 -12.64 7.00 11.73
CA ASP A 193 -13.17 5.74 11.22
C ASP A 193 -12.75 5.43 9.79
N ASN A 194 -12.32 6.46 9.04
CA ASN A 194 -11.92 6.35 7.64
C ASN A 194 -10.41 6.52 7.41
N PHE A 195 -9.60 6.57 8.48
CA PHE A 195 -8.16 6.67 8.42
C PHE A 195 -7.49 5.52 9.16
N THR A 196 -6.48 4.90 8.54
CA THR A 196 -5.81 3.70 9.04
C THR A 196 -4.38 3.63 8.49
N ILE A 197 -3.67 2.53 8.77
CA ILE A 197 -2.27 2.35 8.40
C ILE A 197 -2.09 1.09 7.55
N CYS A 198 -1.26 1.23 6.50
CA CYS A 198 -0.60 0.13 5.80
C CYS A 198 0.84 0.02 6.33
N VAL A 199 1.22 -1.12 6.88
CA VAL A 199 2.62 -1.36 7.21
C VAL A 199 3.32 -2.01 6.04
N ASP A 200 4.32 -1.31 5.49
CA ASP A 200 5.33 -1.91 4.61
C ASP A 200 6.52 -2.37 5.47
N THR A 201 6.76 -3.69 5.45
CA THR A 201 7.82 -4.29 6.25
C THR A 201 9.21 -3.94 5.75
N GLY A 202 9.39 -3.81 4.45
CA GLY A 202 10.67 -3.43 3.85
C GLY A 202 11.02 -1.97 4.09
N HIS A 203 10.06 -1.06 3.96
CA HIS A 203 10.26 0.35 4.29
C HIS A 203 10.66 0.51 5.76
N SER A 204 9.95 -0.14 6.67
CA SER A 204 10.26 -0.13 8.09
C SER A 204 11.64 -0.74 8.38
N ASN A 205 12.03 -1.82 7.67
CA ASN A 205 13.34 -2.45 7.82
C ASN A 205 14.49 -1.53 7.40
N LYS A 206 14.31 -0.74 6.34
CA LYS A 206 15.31 0.26 5.91
C LYS A 206 15.47 1.41 6.90
N ALA A 207 14.41 1.76 7.61
CA ALA A 207 14.42 2.84 8.60
C ALA A 207 15.26 2.50 9.83
N ILE A 208 15.48 1.21 10.15
CA ILE A 208 16.27 0.75 11.33
C ILE A 208 17.65 1.41 11.39
N ARG A 209 18.34 1.56 10.27
CA ARG A 209 19.67 2.18 10.20
C ARG A 209 19.70 3.63 10.64
N TYR A 210 18.56 4.25 10.82
CA TYR A 210 18.38 5.62 11.32
C TYR A 210 17.79 5.63 12.74
N ASN A 211 18.03 4.55 13.53
CA ASN A 211 17.55 4.36 14.89
C ASN A 211 16.03 4.23 15.04
N ASN A 212 15.35 3.80 14.01
CA ASN A 212 13.92 3.50 14.06
C ASN A 212 13.65 2.08 14.56
N PRO A 213 12.41 1.79 15.02
CA PRO A 213 12.02 0.45 15.45
C PRO A 213 12.13 -0.57 14.33
N THR A 214 12.30 -1.86 14.70
CA THR A 214 12.16 -2.98 13.76
C THR A 214 10.74 -3.03 13.19
N PRO A 215 10.52 -3.61 12.02
CA PRO A 215 9.17 -3.74 11.44
C PRO A 215 8.16 -4.39 12.40
N ALA A 216 8.56 -5.40 13.14
CA ALA A 216 7.71 -6.02 14.17
C ALA A 216 7.33 -5.04 15.29
N ASN A 217 8.29 -4.24 15.77
CA ASN A 217 8.01 -3.22 16.78
C ASN A 217 7.18 -2.04 16.22
N VAL A 218 7.30 -1.72 14.94
CA VAL A 218 6.39 -0.80 14.24
C VAL A 218 4.97 -1.33 14.32
N ILE A 219 4.74 -2.61 13.96
CA ILE A 219 3.43 -3.27 14.03
C ILE A 219 2.86 -3.21 15.46
N ARG A 220 3.65 -3.63 16.48
CA ARG A 220 3.22 -3.60 17.90
C ARG A 220 2.81 -2.20 18.35
N ARG A 221 3.61 -1.18 18.02
CA ARG A 221 3.36 0.20 18.44
C ARG A 221 2.16 0.85 17.74
N LEU A 222 1.82 0.42 16.53
CA LEU A 222 0.68 0.90 15.77
C LEU A 222 -0.62 0.16 16.14
N GLY A 223 -0.51 -1.10 16.61
CA GLY A 223 -1.64 -1.85 17.14
C GLY A 223 -2.78 -2.05 16.14
N GLU A 224 -4.00 -1.85 16.61
CA GLU A 224 -5.24 -2.05 15.83
C GLU A 224 -5.41 -1.08 14.64
N ASP A 225 -4.61 -0.03 14.58
CA ASP A 225 -4.60 0.89 13.43
C ASP A 225 -3.99 0.27 12.17
N VAL A 226 -3.26 -0.86 12.30
CA VAL A 226 -2.74 -1.64 11.17
C VAL A 226 -3.87 -2.50 10.59
N THR A 227 -4.38 -2.13 9.43
CA THR A 227 -5.49 -2.86 8.79
C THR A 227 -5.14 -3.53 7.47
N VAL A 228 -4.06 -3.10 6.84
CA VAL A 228 -3.53 -3.68 5.59
C VAL A 228 -2.00 -3.72 5.63
N LEU A 229 -1.42 -4.59 4.81
CA LEU A 229 0.01 -4.88 4.80
C LEU A 229 0.60 -4.81 3.40
N HIS A 230 1.86 -4.38 3.32
CA HIS A 230 2.79 -4.60 2.22
C HIS A 230 3.97 -5.43 2.74
N LEU A 231 3.86 -6.75 2.64
CA LEU A 231 4.90 -7.67 3.10
C LEU A 231 5.94 -7.84 2.01
N ASN A 232 7.16 -7.49 2.31
CA ASN A 232 8.33 -7.72 1.48
C ASN A 232 9.59 -7.74 2.34
N ASP A 233 10.68 -8.22 1.77
CA ASP A 233 11.98 -8.34 2.43
C ASP A 233 13.04 -7.51 1.70
N ASN A 234 14.12 -7.19 2.38
CA ASN A 234 15.27 -6.49 1.81
C ASN A 234 16.55 -6.70 2.64
N ASP A 235 17.63 -6.06 2.22
CA ASP A 235 18.94 -6.07 2.88
C ASP A 235 19.11 -4.99 3.97
N SER A 236 18.02 -4.34 4.42
CA SER A 236 17.98 -3.15 5.30
C SER A 236 18.67 -1.90 4.73
N ILE A 237 19.14 -1.93 3.50
CA ILE A 237 19.85 -0.81 2.84
C ILE A 237 19.08 -0.31 1.62
N THR A 238 18.64 -1.23 0.77
CA THR A 238 18.01 -0.91 -0.51
C THR A 238 16.56 -1.37 -0.56
N ASP A 239 15.76 -0.67 -1.36
CA ASP A 239 14.32 -0.93 -1.52
C ASP A 239 14.08 -2.07 -2.51
N GLN A 240 14.34 -3.29 -2.08
CA GLN A 240 14.41 -4.44 -2.96
C GLN A 240 13.06 -5.09 -3.23
N HIS A 241 12.10 -4.96 -2.33
CA HIS A 241 10.82 -5.67 -2.39
C HIS A 241 10.99 -7.14 -2.73
N LYS A 242 11.87 -7.83 -1.97
CA LYS A 242 12.15 -9.26 -2.13
C LYS A 242 11.02 -10.12 -1.56
N ILE A 243 11.00 -11.36 -1.98
CA ILE A 243 10.15 -12.39 -1.39
C ILE A 243 10.50 -12.55 0.10
N PRO A 244 9.52 -12.67 1.00
CA PRO A 244 9.74 -12.97 2.41
C PRO A 244 10.73 -14.12 2.62
N MET A 245 11.59 -14.03 3.64
CA MET A 245 12.69 -14.94 3.97
C MET A 245 13.90 -14.88 3.02
N THR A 246 13.98 -13.91 2.11
CA THR A 246 15.14 -13.77 1.21
C THR A 246 15.99 -12.52 1.49
N GLY A 247 15.74 -11.85 2.62
CA GLY A 247 16.44 -10.67 3.09
C GLY A 247 16.85 -10.79 4.56
N MET A 248 16.66 -9.71 5.31
CA MET A 248 17.16 -9.56 6.69
C MET A 248 16.06 -9.43 7.74
N ILE A 249 14.79 -9.45 7.34
CA ILE A 249 13.65 -9.32 8.26
C ILE A 249 13.48 -10.61 9.07
N ASP A 250 13.30 -10.46 10.39
CA ASP A 250 12.89 -11.54 11.27
C ASP A 250 11.38 -11.79 11.11
N TRP A 251 11.05 -12.82 10.34
CA TRP A 251 9.66 -13.14 10.02
C TRP A 251 8.91 -13.78 11.17
N ASP A 252 9.60 -14.47 12.08
CA ASP A 252 8.96 -15.02 13.28
C ASP A 252 8.49 -13.88 14.17
N ASP A 253 9.32 -12.84 14.37
CA ASP A 253 8.96 -11.63 15.12
C ASP A 253 7.84 -10.82 14.44
N ILE A 254 7.81 -10.79 13.09
CA ILE A 254 6.67 -10.19 12.34
C ILE A 254 5.36 -10.90 12.65
N PHE A 255 5.35 -12.23 12.59
CA PHE A 255 4.13 -12.99 12.88
C PHE A 255 3.72 -12.89 14.35
N ASP A 256 4.69 -12.87 15.28
CA ASP A 256 4.42 -12.63 16.70
C ASP A 256 3.75 -11.27 16.90
N ALA A 257 4.27 -10.22 16.27
CA ALA A 257 3.67 -8.88 16.34
C ALA A 257 2.27 -8.80 15.75
N LEU A 258 2.02 -9.48 14.62
CA LEU A 258 0.69 -9.55 14.01
C LEU A 258 -0.32 -10.30 14.89
N ASP A 259 0.11 -11.40 15.54
CA ASP A 259 -0.71 -12.15 16.49
C ASP A 259 -1.02 -11.30 17.74
N GLU A 260 -0.03 -10.59 18.28
CA GLU A 260 -0.18 -9.71 19.45
C GLU A 260 -1.19 -8.58 19.24
N ILE A 261 -1.26 -8.00 18.04
CA ILE A 261 -2.25 -6.97 17.70
C ILE A 261 -3.60 -7.54 17.24
N GLY A 262 -3.73 -8.88 17.15
CA GLY A 262 -4.94 -9.55 16.68
C GLY A 262 -5.22 -9.33 15.20
N TYR A 263 -4.20 -9.20 14.35
CA TYR A 263 -4.37 -8.98 12.92
C TYR A 263 -5.08 -10.16 12.25
N ASN A 264 -6.16 -9.86 11.54
CA ASN A 264 -7.00 -10.86 10.86
C ASN A 264 -7.24 -10.54 9.37
N GLY A 265 -6.47 -9.62 8.82
CA GLY A 265 -6.53 -9.22 7.43
C GLY A 265 -5.77 -10.16 6.48
N VAL A 266 -5.58 -9.70 5.26
CA VAL A 266 -4.85 -10.44 4.22
C VAL A 266 -3.35 -10.27 4.40
N TYR A 267 -2.59 -11.36 4.32
CA TYR A 267 -1.13 -11.34 4.24
C TYR A 267 -0.71 -10.95 2.83
N ASN A 268 -0.79 -9.66 2.55
CA ASN A 268 -0.57 -9.13 1.21
C ASN A 268 0.91 -8.79 0.98
N MET A 269 1.49 -9.34 -0.07
CA MET A 269 2.87 -9.08 -0.46
C MET A 269 2.95 -8.00 -1.53
N GLU A 270 3.89 -7.05 -1.35
CA GLU A 270 4.26 -6.10 -2.40
C GLU A 270 5.69 -6.35 -2.86
N LEU A 271 5.84 -6.90 -4.08
CA LEU A 271 7.10 -7.47 -4.53
C LEU A 271 7.63 -6.86 -5.82
N ASN A 272 8.96 -6.81 -5.92
CA ASN A 272 9.61 -6.59 -7.21
C ASN A 272 9.59 -7.88 -8.05
N LEU A 273 8.49 -8.14 -8.73
CA LEU A 273 8.33 -9.35 -9.54
C LEU A 273 9.34 -9.47 -10.69
N SER A 274 10.00 -8.38 -11.08
CA SER A 274 11.05 -8.37 -12.10
C SER A 274 12.44 -8.64 -11.54
N HIS A 275 12.58 -9.04 -10.28
CA HIS A 275 13.88 -9.27 -9.63
C HIS A 275 14.78 -10.24 -10.41
N PHE A 276 14.18 -11.28 -11.01
CA PHE A 276 14.87 -12.26 -11.86
C PHE A 276 14.71 -11.99 -13.37
N GLY A 277 14.22 -10.80 -13.72
CA GLY A 277 13.89 -10.40 -15.09
C GLY A 277 12.41 -10.54 -15.42
N ASP A 278 11.94 -9.72 -16.36
CA ASP A 278 10.52 -9.62 -16.71
C ASP A 278 9.91 -10.93 -17.24
N ASN A 279 10.72 -11.83 -17.78
CA ASN A 279 10.25 -13.12 -18.28
C ASN A 279 9.86 -14.09 -17.14
N PHE A 280 10.32 -13.85 -15.93
CA PHE A 280 10.08 -14.69 -14.75
C PHE A 280 9.07 -14.10 -13.76
N MET A 281 8.35 -13.02 -14.14
CA MET A 281 7.43 -12.34 -13.22
C MET A 281 6.34 -13.26 -12.67
N ILE A 282 5.79 -14.13 -13.50
CA ILE A 282 4.71 -15.05 -13.10
C ILE A 282 5.25 -16.13 -12.17
N GLU A 283 6.38 -16.74 -12.52
CA GLU A 283 7.05 -17.76 -11.72
C GLU A 283 7.52 -17.18 -10.37
N THR A 284 8.01 -15.94 -10.37
CA THR A 284 8.38 -15.22 -9.14
C THR A 284 7.18 -15.01 -8.24
N ALA A 285 6.05 -14.56 -8.79
CA ALA A 285 4.82 -14.36 -8.05
C ALA A 285 4.25 -15.69 -7.53
N GLU A 286 4.25 -16.74 -8.33
CA GLU A 286 3.81 -18.09 -7.92
C GLU A 286 4.66 -18.64 -6.78
N PHE A 287 5.99 -18.48 -6.88
CA PHE A 287 6.90 -18.91 -5.83
C PHE A 287 6.67 -18.13 -4.53
N ALA A 288 6.47 -16.82 -4.61
CA ALA A 288 6.17 -15.99 -3.45
C ALA A 288 4.88 -16.42 -2.73
N ILE A 289 3.81 -16.72 -3.47
CA ILE A 289 2.56 -17.25 -2.89
C ILE A 289 2.83 -18.57 -2.15
N LYS A 290 3.60 -19.49 -2.76
CA LYS A 290 3.97 -20.75 -2.12
C LYS A 290 4.80 -20.55 -0.85
N VAL A 291 5.74 -19.59 -0.86
CA VAL A 291 6.55 -19.26 0.34
C VAL A 291 5.64 -18.75 1.45
N MET A 292 4.79 -17.76 1.19
CA MET A 292 3.91 -17.22 2.22
C MET A 292 2.95 -18.28 2.78
N ARG A 293 2.36 -19.12 1.92
CA ARG A 293 1.50 -20.23 2.38
C ARG A 293 2.26 -21.22 3.26
N ASN A 294 3.50 -21.55 2.90
CA ASN A 294 4.34 -22.43 3.72
C ASN A 294 4.68 -21.80 5.09
N MET A 295 4.95 -20.48 5.12
CA MET A 295 5.18 -19.76 6.37
C MET A 295 3.93 -19.83 7.28
N LEU A 296 2.75 -19.57 6.73
CA LEU A 296 1.48 -19.64 7.46
C LEU A 296 1.15 -21.06 7.91
N LEU A 297 1.40 -22.07 7.07
CA LEU A 297 1.23 -23.49 7.41
C LEU A 297 2.13 -23.89 8.59
N ASN A 298 3.42 -23.53 8.54
CA ASN A 298 4.36 -23.84 9.61
C ASN A 298 4.01 -23.15 10.92
N ARG A 299 3.47 -21.94 10.85
CA ARG A 299 3.10 -21.14 12.04
C ARG A 299 1.77 -21.58 12.66
N TYR A 300 0.76 -21.80 11.84
CA TYR A 300 -0.63 -21.96 12.29
C TYR A 300 -1.23 -23.33 11.97
N GLY A 301 -0.56 -24.18 11.22
CA GLY A 301 -1.07 -25.48 10.80
C GLY A 301 -2.20 -25.41 9.76
N GLU A 302 -2.28 -24.31 8.99
CA GLU A 302 -3.38 -24.03 8.05
C GLU A 302 -2.92 -23.98 6.58
#